data_b90715a1ca32bc76f61ad997fe3a92a2
#
_entry.id   b90715a1ca32bc76f61ad997fe3a92a2
#
_cell.length_a   1.000
_cell.length_b   1.000
_cell.length_c   1.000
_cell.angle_alpha   90.00
_cell.angle_beta   90.00
_cell.angle_gamma   90.00
#
_symmetry.space_group_name_H-M   'P 1'
#
loop_
_entity.id
_entity.type
_entity.pdbx_description
1 polymer ?
#
loop_
_entity_poly.entity_id
_entity_poly.type
_entity_poly.pdbx_seq_one_letter_code
_entity_poly.pdbx_strand_id
1 'polypeptide(L)'
;GDLRIGLPSERRPATSRSLKILGAFAHNLKNIDVTIPRDRVVVITGLPSTEHLGRDAFQEIDQHTLFLPVTKRVMTVPRSERIPEFLLEAFRIANSGRRGPVVVNIPRDLFNYDVDVTIPLPGSRPELEGGAVERATLEKIKSMLLAARMPVIHAGAGIKWGRASEKLITLAEKLQLPITASAGHGDVVANDHPLYAGQVGPRGNAVASGLMREADVILALGTRLGFNTTRYQYEHISPAAKIIQVDIDPIAVGRYFPVALGIVGDAGTIAAGLCEMVGAISAEKAPWKARNERFRKDREELWRQREEAAGLTGKPLHPEVIYAELRKVAPRDVLFTIDAGTTGLQATDKLPYRTVPAMLTPLDCGNIGFSYAAGLGAKVAARQRTVISLMGDGGFGMTMGEMNTAVMHDIATIAIVMDNGTWGSEIAYQRDFYNRRYIGAHVHSPRFDEVMKLCGGNGYFVTEPGGTADAVRQAMKEGKPAVIHVKVDPEAVISFRTDALKKRG
;
A
#
# COMPACT_ATOMS: atom_id res chain seq x y z
N GLY A 1 -12.32 13.27 -39.45
CA GLY A 1 -11.41 14.27 -38.92
C GLY A 1 -10.88 13.79 -37.59
N ASP A 2 -9.55 13.64 -37.46
CA ASP A 2 -8.86 13.15 -36.29
C ASP A 2 -9.02 14.12 -35.10
N LEU A 3 -10.00 13.89 -34.25
CA LEU A 3 -10.07 14.51 -32.93
C LEU A 3 -9.19 13.74 -31.96
N ARG A 4 -7.87 13.92 -32.03
CA ARG A 4 -6.98 13.57 -30.95
C ARG A 4 -7.11 14.62 -29.86
N ILE A 5 -7.46 14.20 -28.64
CA ILE A 5 -7.29 15.05 -27.46
C ILE A 5 -5.79 15.28 -27.33
N GLY A 6 -5.32 16.49 -27.75
CA GLY A 6 -3.93 16.87 -27.60
C GLY A 6 -3.57 16.89 -26.13
N LEU A 7 -2.70 15.99 -25.71
CA LEU A 7 -2.07 16.11 -24.40
C LEU A 7 -1.26 17.42 -24.39
N PRO A 8 -1.40 18.28 -23.36
CA PRO A 8 -0.61 19.50 -23.30
C PRO A 8 0.87 19.17 -23.35
N SER A 9 1.62 19.85 -24.21
CA SER A 9 3.06 19.67 -24.42
C SER A 9 3.90 19.96 -23.16
N GLU A 10 3.34 20.72 -22.23
CA GLU A 10 3.93 20.98 -20.92
C GLU A 10 2.93 20.64 -19.82
N ARG A 11 3.25 19.61 -19.04
CA ARG A 11 2.51 19.30 -17.81
C ARG A 11 3.16 20.06 -16.67
N ARG A 12 2.41 20.96 -16.04
CA ARG A 12 2.86 21.71 -14.87
C ARG A 12 3.35 20.75 -13.78
N PRO A 13 4.45 21.07 -13.07
CA PRO A 13 4.91 20.27 -11.94
C PRO A 13 3.77 20.14 -10.92
N ALA A 14 3.59 18.93 -10.39
CA ALA A 14 2.54 18.60 -9.45
C ALA A 14 2.84 19.17 -8.07
N THR A 15 2.59 20.46 -7.90
CA THR A 15 2.73 21.18 -6.62
C THR A 15 1.47 21.18 -5.76
N SER A 16 0.33 20.70 -6.29
CA SER A 16 -0.94 20.59 -5.56
C SER A 16 -1.42 19.15 -5.49
N ARG A 17 -2.10 18.81 -4.40
CA ARG A 17 -2.66 17.47 -4.08
C ARG A 17 -3.84 17.05 -4.97
N SER A 18 -3.90 17.50 -6.20
CA SER A 18 -5.03 17.27 -7.10
C SER A 18 -4.57 16.98 -8.52
N LEU A 19 -5.32 16.15 -9.24
CA LEU A 19 -5.25 16.05 -10.68
C LEU A 19 -6.09 17.18 -11.26
N LYS A 20 -5.49 18.05 -12.06
CA LYS A 20 -6.24 19.10 -12.78
C LYS A 20 -6.38 18.67 -14.23
N ILE A 21 -7.61 18.56 -14.69
CA ILE A 21 -7.95 18.44 -16.09
C ILE A 21 -8.34 19.85 -16.52
N LEU A 22 -7.50 20.49 -17.34
CA LEU A 22 -7.74 21.85 -17.81
C LEU A 22 -8.27 21.78 -19.24
N GLY A 23 -9.29 22.56 -19.52
CA GLY A 23 -9.85 22.70 -20.85
C GLY A 23 -10.40 21.38 -21.40
N ALA A 24 -11.06 20.56 -20.58
CA ALA A 24 -11.68 19.34 -21.05
C ALA A 24 -12.72 19.65 -22.12
N PHE A 25 -12.45 19.24 -23.36
CA PHE A 25 -13.28 19.52 -24.53
C PHE A 25 -13.49 18.21 -25.30
N ALA A 26 -14.50 17.44 -24.92
CA ALA A 26 -14.94 16.27 -25.67
C ALA A 26 -16.44 16.10 -25.47
N HIS A 27 -17.16 15.79 -26.52
CA HIS A 27 -18.62 15.65 -26.53
C HIS A 27 -19.31 16.93 -25.99
N ASN A 28 -19.99 16.85 -24.85
CA ASN A 28 -20.71 17.96 -24.23
C ASN A 28 -19.89 18.79 -23.23
N LEU A 29 -18.59 18.51 -23.08
CA LEU A 29 -17.72 19.27 -22.18
C LEU A 29 -17.29 20.56 -22.87
N LYS A 30 -17.72 21.70 -22.32
CA LYS A 30 -17.44 23.03 -22.87
C LYS A 30 -16.24 23.67 -22.16
N ASN A 31 -15.01 23.21 -22.44
CA ASN A 31 -13.78 23.79 -21.92
C ASN A 31 -13.76 23.95 -20.39
N ILE A 32 -14.15 22.91 -19.65
CA ILE A 32 -14.21 22.94 -18.21
C ILE A 32 -12.87 22.51 -17.58
N ASP A 33 -12.53 23.15 -16.47
CA ASP A 33 -11.43 22.75 -15.63
C ASP A 33 -11.95 21.85 -14.50
N VAL A 34 -11.40 20.64 -14.39
CA VAL A 34 -11.75 19.70 -13.31
C VAL A 34 -10.54 19.44 -12.45
N THR A 35 -10.70 19.61 -11.15
CA THR A 35 -9.66 19.27 -10.16
C THR A 35 -10.06 18.02 -9.39
N ILE A 36 -9.35 16.92 -9.60
CA ILE A 36 -9.58 15.65 -8.91
C ILE A 36 -8.53 15.49 -7.80
N PRO A 37 -8.92 15.43 -6.53
CA PRO A 37 -7.99 15.20 -5.42
C PRO A 37 -7.36 13.81 -5.50
N ARG A 38 -6.04 13.71 -5.31
CA ARG A 38 -5.25 12.48 -5.54
C ARG A 38 -5.46 11.35 -4.54
N ASP A 39 -5.82 11.65 -3.32
CA ASP A 39 -5.85 10.66 -2.23
C ASP A 39 -7.21 9.97 -2.07
N ARG A 40 -8.05 9.96 -3.13
CA ARG A 40 -9.45 9.55 -3.07
C ARG A 40 -9.83 8.76 -4.30
N VAL A 41 -10.65 7.73 -4.11
CA VAL A 41 -11.23 6.98 -5.21
C VAL A 41 -12.72 7.31 -5.30
N VAL A 42 -13.09 8.02 -6.36
CA VAL A 42 -14.47 8.19 -6.78
C VAL A 42 -14.60 7.56 -8.16
N VAL A 43 -15.43 6.56 -8.26
CA VAL A 43 -15.73 5.86 -9.51
C VAL A 43 -16.98 6.47 -10.10
N ILE A 44 -16.87 7.00 -11.30
CA ILE A 44 -18.01 7.54 -12.06
C ILE A 44 -18.36 6.50 -13.13
N THR A 45 -19.58 6.03 -13.11
CA THR A 45 -20.07 5.02 -14.05
C THR A 45 -21.28 5.52 -14.81
N GLY A 46 -21.49 4.99 -16.01
CA GLY A 46 -22.71 5.21 -16.79
C GLY A 46 -23.81 4.23 -16.40
N LEU A 47 -25.05 4.66 -16.57
CA LEU A 47 -26.24 3.82 -16.58
C LEU A 47 -26.97 4.00 -17.92
N PRO A 48 -27.85 3.06 -18.33
CA PRO A 48 -28.80 3.32 -19.39
C PRO A 48 -29.56 4.64 -19.16
N SER A 49 -30.17 5.18 -20.23
CA SER A 49 -31.02 6.35 -20.09
C SER A 49 -32.12 6.14 -19.06
N THR A 50 -32.51 7.19 -18.35
CA THR A 50 -33.52 7.12 -17.27
C THR A 50 -34.81 6.46 -17.69
N GLU A 51 -35.27 6.69 -18.94
CA GLU A 51 -36.47 6.06 -19.53
C GLU A 51 -36.36 4.55 -19.75
N HIS A 52 -35.13 4.00 -19.80
CA HIS A 52 -34.87 2.58 -20.05
C HIS A 52 -34.49 1.79 -18.80
N LEU A 53 -34.27 2.44 -17.67
CA LEU A 53 -33.92 1.77 -16.42
C LEU A 53 -35.03 0.82 -15.97
N GLY A 54 -34.65 -0.39 -15.55
CA GLY A 54 -35.58 -1.44 -15.10
C GLY A 54 -36.29 -2.18 -16.24
N ARG A 55 -35.77 -2.10 -17.47
CA ARG A 55 -36.34 -2.73 -18.66
C ARG A 55 -35.41 -3.75 -19.35
N ASP A 56 -34.34 -4.20 -18.61
CA ASP A 56 -33.28 -5.05 -19.18
C ASP A 56 -32.61 -4.42 -20.41
N ALA A 57 -32.35 -3.13 -20.34
CA ALA A 57 -31.75 -2.38 -21.44
C ALA A 57 -30.31 -2.85 -21.70
N PHE A 58 -29.79 -2.51 -22.90
CA PHE A 58 -28.42 -2.83 -23.27
C PHE A 58 -27.41 -2.35 -22.22
N GLN A 59 -26.58 -3.27 -21.71
CA GLN A 59 -25.60 -3.06 -20.64
C GLN A 59 -26.21 -2.64 -19.28
N GLU A 60 -27.47 -2.90 -19.04
CA GLU A 60 -28.08 -2.68 -17.74
C GLU A 60 -27.62 -3.72 -16.73
N ILE A 61 -27.18 -3.27 -15.58
CA ILE A 61 -26.86 -4.09 -14.42
C ILE A 61 -27.17 -3.27 -13.15
N ASP A 62 -27.61 -3.92 -12.09
CA ASP A 62 -27.79 -3.26 -10.79
C ASP A 62 -26.44 -2.92 -10.17
N GLN A 63 -25.87 -1.78 -10.64
CA GLN A 63 -24.60 -1.26 -10.14
C GLN A 63 -24.68 -0.83 -8.68
N HIS A 64 -25.87 -0.43 -8.20
CA HIS A 64 -26.03 -0.04 -6.80
C HIS A 64 -25.74 -1.23 -5.88
N THR A 65 -26.42 -2.33 -6.07
CA THR A 65 -26.22 -3.54 -5.26
C THR A 65 -24.83 -4.15 -5.48
N LEU A 66 -24.31 -4.12 -6.71
CA LEU A 66 -22.97 -4.63 -7.04
C LEU A 66 -21.87 -3.93 -6.25
N PHE A 67 -21.91 -2.59 -6.15
CA PHE A 67 -20.84 -1.82 -5.53
C PHE A 67 -21.06 -1.53 -4.04
N LEU A 68 -22.26 -1.71 -3.51
CA LEU A 68 -22.60 -1.41 -2.12
C LEU A 68 -21.65 -2.09 -1.10
N PRO A 69 -21.31 -3.38 -1.19
CA PRO A 69 -20.47 -4.05 -0.19
C PRO A 69 -18.99 -3.66 -0.24
N VAL A 70 -18.51 -3.04 -1.33
CA VAL A 70 -17.10 -2.70 -1.54
C VAL A 70 -16.82 -1.21 -1.52
N THR A 71 -17.83 -0.38 -1.26
CA THR A 71 -17.71 1.08 -1.24
C THR A 71 -18.29 1.69 0.04
N LYS A 72 -17.91 2.94 0.33
CA LYS A 72 -18.53 3.70 1.43
C LYS A 72 -19.95 4.12 1.09
N ARG A 73 -20.20 4.42 -0.17
CA ARG A 73 -21.52 4.82 -0.68
C ARG A 73 -21.61 4.63 -2.17
N VAL A 74 -22.80 4.26 -2.63
CA VAL A 74 -23.19 4.27 -4.03
C VAL A 74 -24.29 5.32 -4.19
N MET A 75 -24.17 6.20 -5.17
CA MET A 75 -25.12 7.28 -5.44
C MET A 75 -25.49 7.27 -6.91
N THR A 76 -26.75 7.52 -7.21
CA THR A 76 -27.23 7.70 -8.59
C THR A 76 -27.72 9.14 -8.77
N VAL A 77 -27.18 9.82 -9.77
CA VAL A 77 -27.55 11.20 -10.09
C VAL A 77 -28.94 11.23 -10.71
N PRO A 78 -29.90 11.99 -10.14
CA PRO A 78 -31.27 12.00 -10.64
C PRO A 78 -31.52 13.02 -11.75
N ARG A 79 -30.68 14.06 -11.88
CA ARG A 79 -30.88 15.20 -12.81
C ARG A 79 -29.53 15.84 -13.15
N SER A 80 -29.40 16.37 -14.37
CA SER A 80 -28.16 16.97 -14.91
C SER A 80 -27.61 18.10 -14.03
N GLU A 81 -28.47 18.95 -13.50
CA GLU A 81 -28.10 20.13 -12.67
C GLU A 81 -27.43 19.69 -11.35
N ARG A 82 -27.67 18.46 -10.90
CA ARG A 82 -27.14 17.95 -9.64
C ARG A 82 -25.83 17.17 -9.80
N ILE A 83 -25.31 16.97 -11.00
CA ILE A 83 -24.04 16.27 -11.22
C ILE A 83 -22.90 16.88 -10.37
N PRO A 84 -22.67 18.20 -10.35
CA PRO A 84 -21.60 18.78 -9.53
C PRO A 84 -21.81 18.55 -8.03
N GLU A 85 -23.05 18.64 -7.53
CA GLU A 85 -23.39 18.36 -6.12
C GLU A 85 -22.99 16.92 -5.74
N PHE A 86 -23.41 15.94 -6.53
CA PHE A 86 -23.12 14.53 -6.26
C PHE A 86 -21.63 14.20 -6.32
N LEU A 87 -20.91 14.78 -7.27
CA LEU A 87 -19.45 14.61 -7.35
C LEU A 87 -18.75 15.21 -6.12
N LEU A 88 -19.15 16.41 -5.72
CA LEU A 88 -18.58 17.05 -4.53
C LEU A 88 -18.87 16.25 -3.25
N GLU A 89 -20.10 15.73 -3.11
CA GLU A 89 -20.48 14.89 -1.98
C GLU A 89 -19.71 13.56 -1.98
N ALA A 90 -19.51 12.95 -3.16
CA ALA A 90 -18.70 11.74 -3.29
C ALA A 90 -17.27 11.95 -2.80
N PHE A 91 -16.62 13.04 -3.20
CA PHE A 91 -15.28 13.37 -2.72
C PHE A 91 -15.25 13.64 -1.20
N ARG A 92 -16.27 14.29 -0.67
CA ARG A 92 -16.39 14.54 0.76
C ARG A 92 -16.50 13.23 1.54
N ILE A 93 -17.38 12.32 1.10
CA ILE A 93 -17.58 11.02 1.74
C ILE A 93 -16.31 10.15 1.63
N ALA A 94 -15.70 10.07 0.44
CA ALA A 94 -14.49 9.29 0.23
C ALA A 94 -13.36 9.69 1.19
N ASN A 95 -13.31 10.96 1.59
CA ASN A 95 -12.27 11.53 2.45
C ASN A 95 -12.63 11.60 3.94
N SER A 96 -13.88 11.35 4.33
CA SER A 96 -14.32 11.44 5.73
C SER A 96 -13.94 10.18 6.52
N GLY A 97 -13.57 10.33 7.79
CA GLY A 97 -13.23 9.23 8.68
C GLY A 97 -12.22 8.25 8.06
N ARG A 98 -12.48 6.96 8.14
CA ARG A 98 -11.71 5.96 7.39
C ARG A 98 -11.97 6.14 5.90
N ARG A 99 -10.93 6.52 5.15
CA ARG A 99 -11.03 6.77 3.71
C ARG A 99 -11.40 5.50 2.96
N GLY A 100 -12.19 5.65 1.89
CA GLY A 100 -12.63 4.51 1.07
C GLY A 100 -13.33 4.96 -0.21
N PRO A 101 -13.56 4.07 -1.17
CA PRO A 101 -14.14 4.39 -2.45
C PRO A 101 -15.63 4.79 -2.34
N VAL A 102 -16.06 5.62 -3.28
CA VAL A 102 -17.47 6.01 -3.50
C VAL A 102 -17.77 5.85 -4.99
N VAL A 103 -18.96 5.38 -5.31
CA VAL A 103 -19.43 5.24 -6.70
C VAL A 103 -20.54 6.25 -6.96
N VAL A 104 -20.45 6.93 -8.11
CA VAL A 104 -21.47 7.83 -8.64
C VAL A 104 -21.93 7.29 -9.99
N ASN A 105 -23.14 6.84 -10.06
CA ASN A 105 -23.80 6.38 -11.29
C ASN A 105 -24.49 7.57 -11.95
N ILE A 106 -24.24 7.78 -13.23
CA ILE A 106 -24.87 8.86 -13.99
C ILE A 106 -25.60 8.24 -15.19
N PRO A 107 -26.94 8.31 -15.26
CA PRO A 107 -27.68 7.93 -16.45
C PRO A 107 -27.20 8.73 -17.68
N ARG A 108 -27.02 8.04 -18.80
CA ARG A 108 -26.35 8.63 -19.98
C ARG A 108 -27.12 9.78 -20.61
N ASP A 109 -28.45 9.81 -20.51
CA ASP A 109 -29.29 10.88 -21.01
C ASP A 109 -29.07 12.20 -20.28
N LEU A 110 -28.60 12.18 -19.02
CA LEU A 110 -28.27 13.38 -18.26
C LEU A 110 -27.11 14.18 -18.84
N PHE A 111 -26.30 13.58 -19.72
CA PHE A 111 -25.24 14.27 -20.45
C PHE A 111 -25.74 15.00 -21.72
N ASN A 112 -26.97 14.77 -22.13
CA ASN A 112 -27.54 15.36 -23.36
C ASN A 112 -28.14 16.74 -23.15
N TYR A 113 -28.23 17.22 -21.90
CA TYR A 113 -28.85 18.49 -21.57
C TYR A 113 -27.80 19.58 -21.31
N ASP A 114 -27.96 20.72 -21.95
CA ASP A 114 -27.26 21.93 -21.56
C ASP A 114 -27.98 22.54 -20.36
N VAL A 115 -27.27 22.63 -19.25
CA VAL A 115 -27.84 23.17 -18.00
C VAL A 115 -26.95 24.27 -17.43
N ASP A 116 -27.54 25.30 -16.92
CA ASP A 116 -26.85 26.36 -16.20
C ASP A 116 -26.64 25.90 -14.73
N VAL A 117 -25.40 25.63 -14.37
CA VAL A 117 -25.05 25.26 -13.02
C VAL A 117 -23.92 26.10 -12.48
N THR A 118 -24.02 26.48 -11.22
CA THR A 118 -22.89 27.05 -10.50
C THR A 118 -22.01 25.90 -9.99
N ILE A 119 -20.82 25.77 -10.56
CA ILE A 119 -19.83 24.80 -10.07
C ILE A 119 -19.11 25.44 -8.89
N PRO A 120 -19.22 24.88 -7.66
CA PRO A 120 -18.51 25.40 -6.50
C PRO A 120 -17.00 25.35 -6.74
N LEU A 121 -16.32 26.46 -6.46
CA LEU A 121 -14.87 26.56 -6.66
C LEU A 121 -14.14 25.48 -5.86
N PRO A 122 -13.16 24.77 -6.47
CA PRO A 122 -12.29 23.88 -5.75
C PRO A 122 -11.51 24.67 -4.68
N GLY A 123 -11.58 24.25 -3.43
CA GLY A 123 -10.87 24.90 -2.32
C GLY A 123 -11.74 25.71 -1.36
N SER A 124 -13.04 25.91 -1.65
CA SER A 124 -13.99 26.54 -0.70
C SER A 124 -14.37 25.65 0.49
N ARG A 125 -13.75 24.50 0.63
CA ARG A 125 -14.03 23.55 1.73
C ARG A 125 -12.94 23.62 2.78
N PRO A 126 -13.34 23.77 4.06
CA PRO A 126 -12.37 23.67 5.14
C PRO A 126 -11.67 22.29 5.09
N GLU A 127 -10.37 22.25 5.33
CA GLU A 127 -9.71 20.99 5.69
C GLU A 127 -10.40 20.48 6.96
N LEU A 128 -10.87 19.25 6.92
CA LEU A 128 -11.39 18.60 8.12
C LEU A 128 -10.17 18.27 8.99
N GLU A 129 -9.93 19.08 10.00
CA GLU A 129 -8.96 18.75 11.03
C GLU A 129 -9.51 17.61 11.89
N GLY A 130 -8.62 16.68 12.27
CA GLY A 130 -8.96 15.63 13.23
C GLY A 130 -9.40 16.25 14.54
N GLY A 131 -10.41 15.66 15.18
CA GLY A 131 -10.92 16.16 16.46
C GLY A 131 -9.80 16.33 17.48
N ALA A 132 -9.81 17.41 18.24
CA ALA A 132 -8.88 17.66 19.32
C ALA A 132 -9.02 16.55 20.39
N VAL A 133 -7.91 16.01 20.84
CA VAL A 133 -7.87 15.07 21.95
C VAL A 133 -7.71 15.86 23.24
N GLU A 134 -8.52 15.52 24.24
CA GLU A 134 -8.42 16.14 25.55
C GLU A 134 -7.01 15.97 26.13
N ARG A 135 -6.48 17.05 26.71
CA ARG A 135 -5.17 17.05 27.35
C ARG A 135 -5.05 15.97 28.43
N ALA A 136 -6.13 15.71 29.18
CA ALA A 136 -6.17 14.65 30.19
C ALA A 136 -5.93 13.24 29.58
N THR A 137 -6.44 12.99 28.38
CA THR A 137 -6.20 11.73 27.65
C THR A 137 -4.74 11.60 27.24
N LEU A 138 -4.11 12.67 26.74
CA LEU A 138 -2.69 12.68 26.41
C LEU A 138 -1.81 12.46 27.63
N GLU A 139 -2.12 13.10 28.78
CA GLU A 139 -1.43 12.86 30.05
C GLU A 139 -1.56 11.41 30.52
N LYS A 140 -2.70 10.78 30.33
CA LYS A 140 -2.90 9.36 30.64
C LYS A 140 -2.02 8.46 29.76
N ILE A 141 -1.96 8.71 28.45
CA ILE A 141 -1.07 7.97 27.54
C ILE A 141 0.39 8.14 28.00
N LYS A 142 0.83 9.38 28.19
CA LYS A 142 2.18 9.70 28.64
C LYS A 142 2.54 8.96 29.95
N SER A 143 1.64 9.01 30.94
CA SER A 143 1.83 8.36 32.23
C SER A 143 1.97 6.83 32.08
N MET A 144 1.14 6.20 31.22
CA MET A 144 1.22 4.76 30.94
C MET A 144 2.55 4.40 30.27
N LEU A 145 3.00 5.19 29.29
CA LEU A 145 4.28 4.96 28.60
C LEU A 145 5.47 5.13 29.54
N LEU A 146 5.47 6.18 30.38
CA LEU A 146 6.56 6.45 31.31
C LEU A 146 6.63 5.44 32.46
N ALA A 147 5.51 4.84 32.84
CA ALA A 147 5.47 3.79 33.85
C ALA A 147 5.90 2.42 33.33
N ALA A 148 5.87 2.22 32.00
CA ALA A 148 6.19 0.96 31.37
C ALA A 148 7.65 0.56 31.49
N ARG A 149 7.93 -0.74 31.48
CA ARG A 149 9.26 -1.33 31.46
C ARG A 149 9.75 -1.60 30.05
N MET A 150 8.87 -1.99 29.14
CA MET A 150 9.17 -2.39 27.76
C MET A 150 8.14 -1.80 26.77
N PRO A 151 7.92 -0.48 26.75
CA PRO A 151 6.97 0.10 25.83
C PRO A 151 7.45 0.02 24.37
N VAL A 152 6.50 -0.10 23.44
CA VAL A 152 6.76 -0.11 21.99
C VAL A 152 5.71 0.72 21.26
N ILE A 153 6.10 1.37 20.18
CA ILE A 153 5.17 1.99 19.24
C ILE A 153 4.91 1.02 18.09
N HIS A 154 3.63 0.76 17.82
CA HIS A 154 3.20 -0.03 16.67
C HIS A 154 2.39 0.85 15.73
N ALA A 155 2.93 1.12 14.53
CA ALA A 155 2.36 2.06 13.58
C ALA A 155 1.73 1.34 12.36
N GLY A 156 0.62 1.87 11.88
CA GLY A 156 -0.07 1.32 10.72
C GLY A 156 -0.45 2.34 9.65
N ALA A 157 -1.44 1.99 8.84
CA ALA A 157 -1.94 2.78 7.73
C ALA A 157 -2.30 4.22 8.10
N GLY A 158 -2.85 4.43 9.32
CA GLY A 158 -3.26 5.76 9.78
C GLY A 158 -2.10 6.76 9.85
N ILE A 159 -0.92 6.32 10.25
CA ILE A 159 0.30 7.15 10.23
C ILE A 159 0.73 7.47 8.80
N LYS A 160 0.80 6.45 7.94
CA LYS A 160 1.26 6.61 6.55
C LYS A 160 0.33 7.53 5.75
N TRP A 161 -0.95 7.21 5.73
CA TRP A 161 -1.93 7.95 4.94
C TRP A 161 -2.38 9.25 5.60
N GLY A 162 -2.22 9.36 6.93
CA GLY A 162 -2.34 10.61 7.69
C GLY A 162 -1.13 11.54 7.55
N ARG A 163 -0.05 11.10 6.85
CA ARG A 163 1.20 11.87 6.64
C ARG A 163 1.86 12.29 7.96
N ALA A 164 1.80 11.40 8.94
CA ALA A 164 2.25 11.67 10.30
C ALA A 164 3.61 11.03 10.63
N SER A 165 4.35 10.55 9.63
CA SER A 165 5.62 9.84 9.83
C SER A 165 6.66 10.68 10.56
N GLU A 166 6.80 11.96 10.25
CA GLU A 166 7.72 12.87 10.96
C GLU A 166 7.32 13.07 12.42
N LYS A 167 6.03 13.23 12.70
CA LYS A 167 5.50 13.33 14.07
C LYS A 167 5.75 12.04 14.86
N LEU A 168 5.57 10.89 14.22
CA LEU A 168 5.89 9.60 14.81
C LEU A 168 7.37 9.45 15.15
N ILE A 169 8.26 9.82 14.22
CA ILE A 169 9.71 9.80 14.41
C ILE A 169 10.10 10.70 15.59
N THR A 170 9.63 11.95 15.60
CA THR A 170 9.89 12.90 16.69
C THR A 170 9.44 12.35 18.05
N LEU A 171 8.26 11.72 18.12
CA LEU A 171 7.76 11.09 19.35
C LEU A 171 8.66 9.94 19.79
N ALA A 172 9.01 9.06 18.84
CA ALA A 172 9.84 7.90 19.11
C ALA A 172 11.27 8.32 19.59
N GLU A 173 11.85 9.33 18.98
CA GLU A 173 13.16 9.89 19.37
C GLU A 173 13.13 10.54 20.74
N LYS A 174 12.11 11.36 21.03
CA LYS A 174 11.95 11.97 22.36
C LYS A 174 11.81 10.93 23.46
N LEU A 175 11.08 9.85 23.20
CA LEU A 175 10.84 8.79 24.16
C LEU A 175 11.83 7.62 24.05
N GLN A 176 12.73 7.62 23.07
CA GLN A 176 13.63 6.49 22.76
C GLN A 176 12.91 5.15 22.65
N LEU A 177 11.75 5.16 21.97
CA LEU A 177 10.93 3.96 21.79
C LEU A 177 11.12 3.33 20.41
N PRO A 178 11.28 2.00 20.34
CA PRO A 178 11.32 1.32 19.06
C PRO A 178 9.97 1.40 18.36
N ILE A 179 10.03 1.50 17.02
CA ILE A 179 8.88 1.54 16.13
C ILE A 179 8.79 0.20 15.42
N THR A 180 7.65 -0.44 15.52
CA THR A 180 7.25 -1.59 14.69
C THR A 180 6.13 -1.19 13.75
N ALA A 181 5.99 -1.87 12.62
CA ALA A 181 4.96 -1.56 11.65
C ALA A 181 3.98 -2.73 11.45
N SER A 182 2.74 -2.38 11.13
CA SER A 182 1.76 -3.34 10.65
C SER A 182 2.19 -3.92 9.32
N ALA A 183 1.88 -5.19 9.07
CA ALA A 183 2.15 -5.83 7.79
C ALA A 183 1.55 -5.02 6.63
N GLY A 184 2.32 -4.85 5.54
CA GLY A 184 1.94 -4.02 4.39
C GLY A 184 2.13 -2.52 4.56
N HIS A 185 2.66 -2.10 5.71
CA HIS A 185 2.96 -0.69 6.02
C HIS A 185 4.38 -0.53 6.54
N GLY A 186 5.32 -1.34 6.03
CA GLY A 186 6.73 -1.29 6.38
C GLY A 186 7.44 0.03 6.05
N ASP A 187 6.76 0.90 5.32
CA ASP A 187 7.19 2.24 4.94
C ASP A 187 6.53 3.35 5.78
N VAL A 188 6.03 3.07 6.98
CA VAL A 188 5.49 4.10 7.88
C VAL A 188 6.56 5.09 8.35
N VAL A 189 7.81 4.63 8.38
CA VAL A 189 9.03 5.42 8.56
C VAL A 189 10.13 4.85 7.65
N ALA A 190 11.18 5.63 7.41
CA ALA A 190 12.32 5.13 6.64
C ALA A 190 12.99 3.93 7.34
N ASN A 191 13.28 2.86 6.58
CA ASN A 191 13.80 1.61 7.14
C ASN A 191 15.22 1.73 7.71
N ASP A 192 15.97 2.77 7.35
CA ASP A 192 17.28 3.09 7.87
C ASP A 192 17.22 3.87 9.21
N HIS A 193 16.02 4.24 9.68
CA HIS A 193 15.86 4.93 10.96
C HIS A 193 16.30 4.03 12.15
N PRO A 194 17.14 4.54 13.09
CA PRO A 194 17.71 3.71 14.17
C PRO A 194 16.71 3.05 15.12
N LEU A 195 15.51 3.63 15.28
CA LEU A 195 14.46 3.09 16.15
C LEU A 195 13.44 2.23 15.38
N TYR A 196 13.57 2.05 14.06
CA TYR A 196 12.65 1.22 13.28
C TYR A 196 13.10 -0.24 13.30
N ALA A 197 12.22 -1.16 13.72
CA ALA A 197 12.49 -2.58 13.86
C ALA A 197 11.95 -3.43 12.70
N GLY A 198 11.04 -2.90 11.87
CA GLY A 198 10.41 -3.64 10.77
C GLY A 198 8.95 -3.97 11.00
N GLN A 199 8.40 -4.84 10.15
CA GLN A 199 7.01 -5.28 10.21
C GLN A 199 6.82 -6.45 11.17
N VAL A 200 5.65 -6.49 11.82
CA VAL A 200 5.25 -7.56 12.74
C VAL A 200 4.45 -8.63 12.00
N GLY A 201 4.52 -9.84 12.50
CA GLY A 201 3.70 -10.96 12.03
C GLY A 201 4.38 -11.81 10.95
N PRO A 202 3.62 -12.72 10.31
CA PRO A 202 4.19 -13.73 9.40
C PRO A 202 4.81 -13.15 8.13
N ARG A 203 4.52 -11.90 7.80
CA ARG A 203 5.10 -11.15 6.65
C ARG A 203 6.17 -10.16 7.10
N GLY A 204 6.46 -10.11 8.38
CA GLY A 204 7.47 -9.26 8.99
C GLY A 204 8.73 -10.04 9.36
N ASN A 205 9.33 -9.63 10.46
CA ASN A 205 10.57 -10.23 10.94
C ASN A 205 10.52 -10.57 12.42
N ALA A 206 11.50 -11.39 12.84
CA ALA A 206 11.60 -11.88 14.22
C ALA A 206 11.92 -10.76 15.22
N VAL A 207 12.68 -9.72 14.82
CA VAL A 207 13.07 -8.60 15.66
C VAL A 207 11.85 -7.77 16.05
N ALA A 208 11.06 -7.32 15.07
CA ALA A 208 9.83 -6.57 15.31
C ALA A 208 8.80 -7.38 16.12
N SER A 209 8.62 -8.66 15.75
CA SER A 209 7.71 -9.56 16.48
C SER A 209 8.19 -9.84 17.91
N GLY A 210 9.50 -9.92 18.13
CA GLY A 210 10.11 -10.07 19.45
C GLY A 210 9.81 -8.88 20.36
N LEU A 211 9.99 -7.65 19.86
CA LEU A 211 9.66 -6.43 20.60
C LEU A 211 8.19 -6.38 21.02
N MET A 212 7.27 -6.78 20.14
CA MET A 212 5.84 -6.81 20.45
C MET A 212 5.47 -7.88 21.48
N ARG A 213 6.16 -9.04 21.48
CA ARG A 213 5.98 -10.11 22.48
C ARG A 213 6.51 -9.73 23.84
N GLU A 214 7.58 -8.95 23.92
CA GLU A 214 8.19 -8.50 25.17
C GLU A 214 7.52 -7.23 25.74
N ALA A 215 6.69 -6.55 24.94
CA ALA A 215 6.09 -5.29 25.35
C ALA A 215 5.10 -5.48 26.50
N ASP A 216 5.20 -4.61 27.52
CA ASP A 216 4.21 -4.45 28.59
C ASP A 216 3.21 -3.31 28.29
N VAL A 217 3.58 -2.36 27.42
CA VAL A 217 2.70 -1.33 26.88
C VAL A 217 2.94 -1.20 25.37
N ILE A 218 1.86 -1.26 24.60
CA ILE A 218 1.86 -1.05 23.15
C ILE A 218 1.07 0.20 22.81
N LEU A 219 1.73 1.21 22.25
CA LEU A 219 1.07 2.37 21.65
C LEU A 219 0.78 2.07 20.17
N ALA A 220 -0.44 1.64 19.89
CA ALA A 220 -0.91 1.26 18.55
C ALA A 220 -1.52 2.48 17.85
N LEU A 221 -0.81 3.05 16.88
CA LEU A 221 -1.16 4.28 16.17
C LEU A 221 -1.66 4.01 14.75
N GLY A 222 -2.95 4.25 14.49
CA GLY A 222 -3.54 4.11 13.17
C GLY A 222 -3.48 2.69 12.61
N THR A 223 -3.71 1.70 13.48
CA THR A 223 -3.67 0.28 13.15
C THR A 223 -4.79 -0.49 13.83
N ARG A 224 -5.42 -1.39 13.07
CA ARG A 224 -6.47 -2.29 13.56
C ARG A 224 -5.93 -3.51 14.30
N LEU A 225 -4.62 -3.73 14.33
CA LEU A 225 -4.01 -4.98 14.80
C LEU A 225 -4.59 -6.21 14.08
N GLY A 226 -4.76 -6.09 12.75
CA GLY A 226 -5.52 -7.03 11.93
C GLY A 226 -4.78 -8.34 11.62
N PHE A 227 -5.43 -9.21 10.82
CA PHE A 227 -5.01 -10.57 10.51
C PHE A 227 -3.56 -10.68 10.03
N ASN A 228 -3.15 -9.86 9.08
CA ASN A 228 -1.80 -9.93 8.49
C ASN A 228 -0.67 -9.60 9.48
N THR A 229 -0.99 -8.90 10.59
CA THR A 229 -0.04 -8.56 11.65
C THR A 229 -0.09 -9.57 12.79
N THR A 230 -1.29 -10.03 13.19
CA THR A 230 -1.48 -10.74 14.47
C THR A 230 -2.10 -12.12 14.32
N ARG A 231 -2.71 -12.43 13.16
CA ARG A 231 -3.59 -13.61 12.97
C ARG A 231 -4.73 -13.68 13.99
N TYR A 232 -5.04 -12.55 14.65
CA TYR A 232 -5.98 -12.47 15.78
C TYR A 232 -5.57 -13.31 16.99
N GLN A 233 -4.25 -13.56 17.17
CA GLN A 233 -3.67 -14.41 18.21
C GLN A 233 -2.55 -13.67 18.93
N TYR A 234 -2.21 -14.16 20.13
CA TYR A 234 -1.12 -13.64 20.95
C TYR A 234 0.27 -14.18 20.56
N GLU A 235 0.42 -14.77 19.40
CA GLU A 235 1.71 -15.26 18.88
C GLU A 235 2.72 -14.13 18.67
N HIS A 236 2.22 -12.95 18.29
CA HIS A 236 3.04 -11.77 17.96
C HIS A 236 2.80 -10.58 18.89
N ILE A 237 1.96 -10.72 19.90
CA ILE A 237 1.62 -9.68 20.87
C ILE A 237 1.65 -10.31 22.26
N SER A 238 2.28 -9.63 23.23
CA SER A 238 2.23 -10.08 24.64
C SER A 238 0.78 -10.10 25.14
N PRO A 239 0.30 -11.23 25.70
CA PRO A 239 -1.03 -11.30 26.30
C PRO A 239 -1.16 -10.41 27.56
N ALA A 240 -0.04 -10.04 28.17
CA ALA A 240 0.00 -9.14 29.33
C ALA A 240 0.15 -7.67 28.95
N ALA A 241 0.32 -7.35 27.68
CA ALA A 241 0.51 -5.97 27.24
C ALA A 241 -0.75 -5.12 27.43
N LYS A 242 -0.57 -3.92 27.98
CA LYS A 242 -1.59 -2.88 27.98
C LYS A 242 -1.57 -2.17 26.63
N ILE A 243 -2.61 -2.39 25.84
CA ILE A 243 -2.71 -1.78 24.50
C ILE A 243 -3.40 -0.42 24.63
N ILE A 244 -2.74 0.63 24.15
CA ILE A 244 -3.31 1.96 23.90
C ILE A 244 -3.56 2.01 22.41
N GLN A 245 -4.80 1.98 21.96
CA GLN A 245 -5.13 1.95 20.53
C GLN A 245 -5.77 3.25 20.09
N VAL A 246 -5.19 3.83 19.04
CA VAL A 246 -5.70 5.03 18.35
C VAL A 246 -6.09 4.66 16.94
N ASP A 247 -7.33 4.86 16.59
CA ASP A 247 -7.82 4.70 15.21
C ASP A 247 -8.90 5.73 14.91
N ILE A 248 -8.99 6.17 13.66
CA ILE A 248 -10.04 7.09 13.21
C ILE A 248 -11.39 6.40 13.06
N ASP A 249 -11.39 5.08 12.92
CA ASP A 249 -12.57 4.24 12.83
C ASP A 249 -12.93 3.68 14.20
N PRO A 250 -14.07 4.12 14.82
CA PRO A 250 -14.48 3.63 16.12
C PRO A 250 -14.69 2.11 16.18
N ILE A 251 -15.03 1.48 15.04
CA ILE A 251 -15.25 0.03 14.97
C ILE A 251 -13.91 -0.74 15.06
N ALA A 252 -12.81 -0.11 14.74
CA ALA A 252 -11.48 -0.73 14.78
C ALA A 252 -10.90 -0.82 16.20
N VAL A 253 -11.31 0.10 17.10
CA VAL A 253 -10.79 0.20 18.46
C VAL A 253 -11.31 -0.95 19.32
N GLY A 254 -10.40 -1.73 19.89
CA GLY A 254 -10.75 -2.88 20.75
C GLY A 254 -11.37 -4.08 20.04
N ARG A 255 -11.39 -4.08 18.70
CA ARG A 255 -12.09 -5.11 17.91
C ARG A 255 -11.52 -6.51 18.07
N TYR A 256 -10.20 -6.64 18.14
CA TYR A 256 -9.52 -7.94 18.12
C TYR A 256 -8.79 -8.27 19.41
N PHE A 257 -8.39 -7.27 20.15
CA PHE A 257 -7.68 -7.41 21.43
C PHE A 257 -8.28 -6.47 22.46
N PRO A 258 -8.36 -6.85 23.74
CA PRO A 258 -8.73 -5.95 24.82
C PRO A 258 -7.76 -4.75 24.86
N VAL A 259 -8.30 -3.54 24.96
CA VAL A 259 -7.50 -2.32 25.06
C VAL A 259 -7.57 -1.72 26.45
N ALA A 260 -6.44 -1.30 26.99
CA ALA A 260 -6.39 -0.57 28.26
C ALA A 260 -6.86 0.88 28.09
N LEU A 261 -6.68 1.45 26.87
CA LEU A 261 -7.16 2.76 26.49
C LEU A 261 -7.46 2.77 24.99
N GLY A 262 -8.72 3.00 24.63
CA GLY A 262 -9.17 3.17 23.25
C GLY A 262 -9.44 4.63 22.94
N ILE A 263 -8.94 5.13 21.80
CA ILE A 263 -9.10 6.53 21.39
C ILE A 263 -9.57 6.56 19.95
N VAL A 264 -10.69 7.20 19.70
CA VAL A 264 -11.19 7.48 18.35
C VAL A 264 -10.63 8.83 17.91
N GLY A 265 -9.72 8.84 16.95
CA GLY A 265 -9.07 10.07 16.50
C GLY A 265 -7.98 9.85 15.46
N ASP A 266 -7.46 10.95 14.93
CA ASP A 266 -6.34 10.92 14.00
C ASP A 266 -5.03 10.60 14.73
N ALA A 267 -4.33 9.56 14.26
CA ALA A 267 -3.10 9.08 14.90
C ALA A 267 -1.97 10.11 14.84
N GLY A 268 -1.94 10.95 13.81
CA GLY A 268 -0.95 12.02 13.66
C GLY A 268 -1.18 13.17 14.65
N THR A 269 -2.44 13.51 14.88
CA THR A 269 -2.82 14.53 15.89
C THR A 269 -2.46 14.06 17.29
N ILE A 270 -2.71 12.80 17.61
CA ILE A 270 -2.31 12.21 18.89
C ILE A 270 -0.77 12.22 19.05
N ALA A 271 -0.04 11.78 18.02
CA ALA A 271 1.42 11.78 18.05
C ALA A 271 1.98 13.19 18.23
N ALA A 272 1.41 14.20 17.57
CA ALA A 272 1.81 15.60 17.72
C ALA A 272 1.54 16.12 19.15
N GLY A 273 0.35 15.91 19.68
CA GLY A 273 0.00 16.33 21.03
C GLY A 273 0.89 15.68 22.11
N LEU A 274 1.24 14.40 21.92
CA LEU A 274 2.19 13.73 22.80
C LEU A 274 3.60 14.37 22.67
N CYS A 275 4.05 14.72 21.46
CA CYS A 275 5.32 15.39 21.26
C CYS A 275 5.42 16.73 22.01
N GLU A 276 4.34 17.48 22.10
CA GLU A 276 4.31 18.75 22.84
C GLU A 276 4.39 18.54 24.36
N MET A 277 3.80 17.46 24.85
CA MET A 277 3.71 17.13 26.27
C MET A 277 4.92 16.39 26.83
N VAL A 278 5.64 15.64 26.00
CA VAL A 278 6.87 14.94 26.38
C VAL A 278 8.05 15.86 26.09
N GLY A 279 8.70 16.36 27.14
CA GLY A 279 10.04 16.90 27.01
C GLY A 279 11.01 15.81 26.54
N ALA A 280 12.20 16.18 26.04
CA ALA A 280 13.24 15.21 25.79
C ALA A 280 13.49 14.41 27.08
N ILE A 281 13.30 13.10 27.04
CA ILE A 281 13.65 12.23 28.16
C ILE A 281 15.17 12.18 28.19
N SER A 282 15.76 12.91 29.13
CA SER A 282 17.20 13.06 29.25
C SER A 282 17.92 11.80 29.71
N ALA A 283 17.22 10.77 30.13
CA ALA A 283 17.82 9.49 30.49
C ALA A 283 16.93 8.34 30.00
N GLU A 284 17.44 7.58 29.04
CA GLU A 284 16.94 6.23 28.79
C GLU A 284 16.86 5.50 30.13
N LYS A 285 15.66 5.06 30.52
CA LYS A 285 15.56 4.15 31.67
C LYS A 285 16.41 2.90 31.38
N ALA A 286 17.15 2.44 32.36
CA ALA A 286 18.10 1.34 32.18
C ALA A 286 17.50 0.10 31.45
N PRO A 287 16.22 -0.33 31.70
CA PRO A 287 15.59 -1.41 30.96
C PRO A 287 15.38 -1.09 29.46
N TRP A 288 15.06 0.16 29.12
CA TRP A 288 14.85 0.58 27.73
C TRP A 288 16.17 0.61 26.97
N LYS A 289 17.22 1.14 27.61
CA LYS A 289 18.57 1.20 27.03
C LYS A 289 19.06 -0.20 26.64
N ALA A 290 19.05 -1.15 27.58
CA ALA A 290 19.50 -2.51 27.34
C ALA A 290 18.70 -3.18 26.22
N ARG A 291 17.35 -3.00 26.17
CA ARG A 291 16.51 -3.49 25.09
C ARG A 291 16.86 -2.86 23.75
N ASN A 292 17.03 -1.53 23.73
CA ASN A 292 17.33 -0.81 22.49
C ASN A 292 18.70 -1.20 21.92
N GLU A 293 19.70 -1.42 22.76
CA GLU A 293 21.00 -1.94 22.34
C GLU A 293 20.89 -3.36 21.76
N ARG A 294 20.10 -4.24 22.40
CA ARG A 294 19.88 -5.60 21.91
C ARG A 294 19.17 -5.58 20.55
N PHE A 295 18.06 -4.86 20.42
CA PHE A 295 17.31 -4.86 19.16
C PHE A 295 18.09 -4.24 18.01
N ARG A 296 18.96 -3.25 18.25
CA ARG A 296 19.84 -2.69 17.21
C ARG A 296 20.79 -3.75 16.68
N LYS A 297 21.42 -4.52 17.57
CA LYS A 297 22.29 -5.66 17.18
C LYS A 297 21.52 -6.73 16.41
N ASP A 298 20.35 -7.13 16.91
CA ASP A 298 19.52 -8.13 16.25
C ASP A 298 19.08 -7.67 14.86
N ARG A 299 18.80 -6.36 14.71
CA ARG A 299 18.43 -5.76 13.42
C ARG A 299 19.64 -5.70 12.47
N GLU A 300 20.81 -5.31 12.93
CA GLU A 300 22.04 -5.32 12.14
C GLU A 300 22.36 -6.72 11.63
N GLU A 301 22.24 -7.72 12.48
CA GLU A 301 22.42 -9.12 12.12
C GLU A 301 21.39 -9.58 11.08
N LEU A 302 20.11 -9.22 11.25
CA LEU A 302 19.06 -9.51 10.28
C LEU A 302 19.39 -8.92 8.89
N TRP A 303 19.86 -7.68 8.86
CA TRP A 303 20.22 -7.03 7.60
C TRP A 303 21.47 -7.66 6.97
N ARG A 304 22.46 -8.02 7.77
CA ARG A 304 23.66 -8.74 7.29
C ARG A 304 23.28 -10.06 6.63
N GLN A 305 22.41 -10.87 7.26
CA GLN A 305 21.91 -12.12 6.69
C GLN A 305 21.15 -11.90 5.37
N ARG A 306 20.35 -10.84 5.28
CA ARG A 306 19.65 -10.48 4.06
C ARG A 306 20.60 -10.06 2.92
N GLU A 307 21.70 -9.43 3.24
CA GLU A 307 22.70 -9.05 2.23
C GLU A 307 23.54 -10.24 1.76
N GLU A 308 23.84 -11.19 2.65
CA GLU A 308 24.52 -12.42 2.29
C GLU A 308 23.72 -13.26 1.29
N ALA A 309 22.41 -13.12 1.26
CA ALA A 309 21.56 -13.79 0.29
C ALA A 309 21.88 -13.40 -1.18
N ALA A 310 22.55 -12.28 -1.41
CA ALA A 310 23.07 -11.94 -2.76
C ALA A 310 24.13 -12.93 -3.26
N GLY A 311 24.78 -13.66 -2.37
CA GLY A 311 25.78 -14.68 -2.69
C GLY A 311 25.21 -16.08 -3.01
N LEU A 312 23.89 -16.25 -2.95
CA LEU A 312 23.26 -17.52 -3.32
C LEU A 312 23.43 -17.77 -4.81
N THR A 313 23.99 -18.92 -5.16
CA THR A 313 24.33 -19.34 -6.52
C THR A 313 23.44 -20.51 -6.95
N GLY A 314 22.18 -20.31 -7.14
CA GLY A 314 21.26 -21.35 -7.63
C GLY A 314 20.77 -21.06 -9.04
N LYS A 315 20.44 -22.10 -9.80
CA LYS A 315 19.72 -22.01 -11.08
C LYS A 315 18.55 -22.99 -11.05
N PRO A 316 17.30 -22.50 -11.10
CA PRO A 316 16.85 -21.09 -11.15
C PRO A 316 17.24 -20.26 -9.92
N LEU A 317 17.16 -18.93 -10.03
CA LEU A 317 17.58 -18.01 -8.96
C LEU A 317 16.67 -18.11 -7.71
N HIS A 318 17.27 -18.10 -6.53
CA HIS A 318 16.49 -17.94 -5.31
C HIS A 318 15.92 -16.51 -5.21
N PRO A 319 14.64 -16.30 -4.84
CA PRO A 319 14.01 -14.96 -4.75
C PRO A 319 14.78 -13.96 -3.90
N GLU A 320 15.47 -14.41 -2.84
CA GLU A 320 16.27 -13.55 -1.95
C GLU A 320 17.41 -12.82 -2.68
N VAL A 321 17.96 -13.41 -3.73
CA VAL A 321 18.98 -12.76 -4.57
C VAL A 321 18.44 -11.47 -5.18
N ILE A 322 17.21 -11.52 -5.70
CA ILE A 322 16.54 -10.38 -6.32
C ILE A 322 16.34 -9.26 -5.31
N TYR A 323 15.86 -9.59 -4.10
CA TYR A 323 15.66 -8.59 -3.05
C TYR A 323 16.97 -7.97 -2.58
N ALA A 324 18.04 -8.77 -2.46
CA ALA A 324 19.37 -8.29 -2.11
C ALA A 324 19.95 -7.36 -3.19
N GLU A 325 19.79 -7.71 -4.46
CA GLU A 325 20.19 -6.88 -5.58
C GLU A 325 19.44 -5.55 -5.62
N LEU A 326 18.12 -5.58 -5.40
CA LEU A 326 17.30 -4.38 -5.35
C LEU A 326 17.72 -3.42 -4.20
N ARG A 327 18.10 -3.96 -3.04
CA ARG A 327 18.62 -3.13 -1.94
C ARG A 327 19.88 -2.33 -2.33
N LYS A 328 20.71 -2.90 -3.21
CA LYS A 328 21.95 -2.27 -3.68
C LYS A 328 21.76 -1.22 -4.76
N VAL A 329 20.75 -1.39 -5.63
CA VAL A 329 20.61 -0.54 -6.83
C VAL A 329 19.43 0.42 -6.79
N ALA A 330 18.41 0.16 -5.94
CA ALA A 330 17.24 1.01 -5.87
C ALA A 330 17.59 2.41 -5.32
N PRO A 331 17.14 3.48 -5.99
CA PRO A 331 17.32 4.85 -5.51
C PRO A 331 16.68 5.05 -4.14
N ARG A 332 17.15 6.08 -3.39
CA ARG A 332 16.62 6.35 -2.06
C ARG A 332 15.11 6.63 -2.07
N ASP A 333 14.62 7.27 -3.10
CA ASP A 333 13.23 7.68 -3.26
C ASP A 333 12.38 6.69 -4.10
N VAL A 334 12.89 5.47 -4.35
CA VAL A 334 12.15 4.44 -5.07
C VAL A 334 10.77 4.19 -4.46
N LEU A 335 9.78 3.92 -5.32
CA LEU A 335 8.47 3.45 -4.93
C LEU A 335 8.27 2.02 -5.44
N PHE A 336 8.00 1.10 -4.54
CA PHE A 336 7.69 -0.28 -4.87
C PHE A 336 6.18 -0.50 -4.90
N THR A 337 5.70 -1.16 -5.93
CA THR A 337 4.41 -1.81 -5.91
C THR A 337 4.63 -3.32 -5.84
N ILE A 338 3.98 -3.99 -4.91
CA ILE A 338 4.24 -5.41 -4.62
C ILE A 338 2.93 -6.16 -4.71
N ASP A 339 2.91 -7.21 -5.51
CA ASP A 339 1.71 -8.03 -5.71
C ASP A 339 1.42 -8.92 -4.51
N ALA A 340 0.24 -9.51 -4.49
CA ALA A 340 -0.11 -10.57 -3.55
C ALA A 340 0.63 -11.90 -3.86
N GLY A 341 0.30 -12.94 -3.13
CA GLY A 341 0.91 -14.26 -3.27
C GLY A 341 2.28 -14.37 -2.60
N THR A 342 3.07 -15.33 -3.03
CA THR A 342 4.39 -15.64 -2.47
C THR A 342 5.35 -14.46 -2.53
N THR A 343 5.34 -13.70 -3.63
CA THR A 343 6.15 -12.50 -3.80
C THR A 343 5.85 -11.46 -2.71
N GLY A 344 4.56 -11.20 -2.45
CA GLY A 344 4.15 -10.29 -1.38
C GLY A 344 4.54 -10.78 0.02
N LEU A 345 4.48 -12.10 0.25
CA LEU A 345 4.90 -12.70 1.53
C LEU A 345 6.39 -12.52 1.80
N GLN A 346 7.21 -12.63 0.76
CA GLN A 346 8.66 -12.60 0.88
C GLN A 346 9.23 -11.19 0.83
N ALA A 347 8.71 -10.32 -0.06
CA ALA A 347 9.33 -9.05 -0.40
C ALA A 347 9.00 -7.91 0.58
N THR A 348 7.80 -7.88 1.16
CA THR A 348 7.27 -6.69 1.85
C THR A 348 8.13 -6.19 3.02
N ASP A 349 8.86 -7.06 3.73
CA ASP A 349 9.77 -6.66 4.82
C ASP A 349 11.26 -6.61 4.39
N LYS A 350 11.58 -6.95 3.12
CA LYS A 350 12.97 -7.11 2.67
C LYS A 350 13.47 -6.02 1.74
N LEU A 351 12.56 -5.19 1.22
CA LEU A 351 12.91 -4.10 0.32
C LEU A 351 13.27 -2.81 1.06
N PRO A 352 14.07 -1.92 0.43
CA PRO A 352 14.52 -0.69 1.09
C PRO A 352 13.50 0.44 0.96
N TYR A 353 12.70 0.67 1.96
CA TYR A 353 11.76 1.80 2.04
C TYR A 353 12.43 2.96 2.79
N ARG A 354 13.03 3.90 2.06
CA ARG A 354 13.81 5.01 2.64
C ARG A 354 13.08 6.35 2.59
N THR A 355 11.87 6.37 2.05
CA THR A 355 10.95 7.52 1.99
C THR A 355 9.54 7.07 2.33
N VAL A 356 8.64 8.01 2.60
CA VAL A 356 7.22 7.73 2.88
C VAL A 356 6.34 8.57 1.96
N PRO A 357 5.43 7.94 1.19
CA PRO A 357 5.24 6.52 0.97
C PRO A 357 6.30 5.93 0.03
N ALA A 358 6.64 4.66 0.22
CA ALA A 358 7.55 3.91 -0.65
C ALA A 358 7.01 2.52 -1.04
N MET A 359 5.87 2.09 -0.49
CA MET A 359 5.27 0.79 -0.75
C MET A 359 3.77 0.87 -0.98
N LEU A 360 3.29 0.23 -2.04
CA LEU A 360 1.88 -0.05 -2.30
C LEU A 360 1.70 -1.56 -2.47
N THR A 361 0.75 -2.14 -1.76
CA THR A 361 0.44 -3.59 -1.84
C THR A 361 -1.02 -3.84 -1.51
N PRO A 362 -1.68 -4.82 -2.14
CA PRO A 362 -3.09 -5.16 -1.90
C PRO A 362 -3.24 -6.11 -0.71
N LEU A 363 -2.45 -5.96 0.34
CA LEU A 363 -2.21 -6.97 1.37
C LEU A 363 -3.48 -7.52 2.02
N ASP A 364 -4.46 -6.66 2.33
CA ASP A 364 -5.70 -7.07 3.01
C ASP A 364 -6.67 -7.78 2.07
N CYS A 365 -6.78 -7.35 0.81
CA CYS A 365 -7.61 -8.00 -0.21
C CYS A 365 -6.91 -9.23 -0.80
N GLY A 366 -5.58 -9.21 -0.89
CA GLY A 366 -4.78 -10.32 -1.39
C GLY A 366 -4.97 -10.62 -2.89
N ASN A 367 -5.44 -9.64 -3.68
CA ASN A 367 -5.64 -9.82 -5.11
C ASN A 367 -4.31 -9.76 -5.85
N ILE A 368 -4.10 -10.74 -6.73
CA ILE A 368 -3.00 -10.79 -7.70
C ILE A 368 -3.34 -9.93 -8.92
N GLY A 369 -2.30 -9.52 -9.68
CA GLY A 369 -2.46 -8.59 -10.80
C GLY A 369 -2.53 -7.12 -10.39
N PHE A 370 -2.39 -6.80 -9.11
CA PHE A 370 -2.41 -5.43 -8.60
C PHE A 370 -1.17 -4.63 -8.97
N SER A 371 0.02 -5.25 -8.84
CA SER A 371 1.29 -4.52 -8.77
C SER A 371 1.58 -3.71 -10.02
N TYR A 372 1.44 -4.28 -11.21
CA TYR A 372 1.79 -3.57 -12.45
C TYR A 372 0.88 -2.37 -12.70
N ALA A 373 -0.44 -2.57 -12.66
CA ALA A 373 -1.40 -1.49 -12.85
C ALA A 373 -1.25 -0.37 -11.80
N ALA A 374 -1.06 -0.75 -10.52
CA ALA A 374 -0.76 0.20 -9.45
C ALA A 374 0.57 0.93 -9.67
N GLY A 375 1.57 0.26 -10.24
CA GLY A 375 2.87 0.84 -10.60
C GLY A 375 2.75 1.91 -11.69
N LEU A 376 1.94 1.66 -12.71
CA LEU A 376 1.64 2.66 -13.75
C LEU A 376 0.99 3.91 -13.11
N GLY A 377 -0.04 3.70 -12.28
CA GLY A 377 -0.68 4.80 -11.55
C GLY A 377 0.27 5.56 -10.63
N ALA A 378 1.14 4.83 -9.92
CA ALA A 378 2.16 5.42 -9.05
C ALA A 378 3.17 6.26 -9.85
N LYS A 379 3.61 5.77 -11.02
CA LYS A 379 4.52 6.51 -11.90
C LYS A 379 3.89 7.77 -12.46
N VAL A 380 2.63 7.72 -12.86
CA VAL A 380 1.87 8.91 -13.29
C VAL A 380 1.74 9.93 -12.15
N ALA A 381 1.51 9.47 -10.92
CA ALA A 381 1.38 10.34 -9.75
C ALA A 381 2.72 10.91 -9.25
N ALA A 382 3.82 10.19 -9.47
CA ALA A 382 5.16 10.53 -8.99
C ALA A 382 6.20 10.38 -10.11
N ARG A 383 6.04 11.17 -11.19
CA ARG A 383 6.79 11.05 -12.44
C ARG A 383 8.31 11.06 -12.27
N GLN A 384 8.81 11.82 -11.30
CA GLN A 384 10.25 11.96 -11.05
C GLN A 384 10.83 10.77 -10.27
N ARG A 385 9.99 9.99 -9.59
CA ARG A 385 10.45 8.84 -8.81
C ARG A 385 10.60 7.61 -9.70
N THR A 386 11.59 6.79 -9.38
CA THR A 386 11.65 5.42 -9.92
C THR A 386 10.53 4.59 -9.30
N VAL A 387 9.76 3.90 -10.14
CA VAL A 387 8.74 2.96 -9.71
C VAL A 387 9.13 1.56 -10.17
N ILE A 388 9.21 0.64 -9.21
CA ILE A 388 9.50 -0.77 -9.45
C ILE A 388 8.30 -1.60 -9.00
N SER A 389 7.72 -2.31 -9.95
CA SER A 389 6.59 -3.21 -9.73
C SER A 389 7.09 -4.65 -9.62
N LEU A 390 6.80 -5.31 -8.49
CA LEU A 390 7.29 -6.66 -8.20
C LEU A 390 6.14 -7.65 -8.12
N MET A 391 6.17 -8.71 -8.92
CA MET A 391 5.08 -9.68 -9.01
C MET A 391 5.55 -11.04 -9.52
N GLY A 392 4.72 -12.07 -9.29
CA GLY A 392 4.88 -13.37 -9.94
C GLY A 392 4.34 -13.36 -11.37
N ASP A 393 4.76 -14.35 -12.14
CA ASP A 393 4.36 -14.54 -13.54
C ASP A 393 2.84 -14.70 -13.72
N GLY A 394 2.16 -15.45 -12.86
CA GLY A 394 0.71 -15.59 -12.90
C GLY A 394 -0.03 -14.27 -12.65
N GLY A 395 0.43 -13.46 -11.68
CA GLY A 395 -0.14 -12.14 -11.39
C GLY A 395 0.09 -11.16 -12.55
N PHE A 396 1.29 -11.15 -13.13
CA PHE A 396 1.59 -10.30 -14.28
C PHE A 396 0.76 -10.65 -15.51
N GLY A 397 0.54 -11.96 -15.76
CA GLY A 397 -0.29 -12.42 -16.86
C GLY A 397 -1.72 -11.84 -16.87
N MET A 398 -2.27 -11.50 -15.68
CA MET A 398 -3.59 -10.88 -15.57
C MET A 398 -3.64 -9.43 -16.06
N THR A 399 -2.53 -8.71 -16.01
CA THR A 399 -2.43 -7.29 -16.34
C THR A 399 -1.38 -6.99 -17.42
N MET A 400 -0.86 -8.00 -18.09
CA MET A 400 0.15 -7.84 -19.14
C MET A 400 -0.31 -6.95 -20.31
N GLY A 401 -1.62 -6.87 -20.56
CA GLY A 401 -2.19 -5.96 -21.57
C GLY A 401 -1.85 -4.49 -21.32
N GLU A 402 -1.62 -4.11 -20.06
CA GLU A 402 -1.24 -2.77 -19.68
C GLU A 402 0.19 -2.38 -20.11
N MET A 403 0.98 -3.32 -20.65
CA MET A 403 2.26 -2.98 -21.30
C MET A 403 2.06 -2.02 -22.46
N ASN A 404 1.00 -2.23 -23.24
CA ASN A 404 0.64 -1.31 -24.31
C ASN A 404 0.25 0.08 -23.79
N THR A 405 -0.51 0.13 -22.68
CA THR A 405 -0.85 1.39 -21.99
C THR A 405 0.41 2.13 -21.52
N ALA A 406 1.36 1.38 -20.94
CA ALA A 406 2.62 1.95 -20.47
C ALA A 406 3.41 2.60 -21.62
N VAL A 407 3.53 1.91 -22.74
CA VAL A 407 4.26 2.40 -23.92
C VAL A 407 3.54 3.56 -24.59
N MET A 408 2.22 3.44 -24.79
CA MET A 408 1.41 4.49 -25.43
C MET A 408 1.46 5.84 -24.68
N HIS A 409 1.63 5.80 -23.36
CA HIS A 409 1.62 6.98 -22.50
C HIS A 409 2.98 7.32 -21.87
N ASP A 410 4.07 6.72 -22.32
CA ASP A 410 5.43 6.92 -21.80
C ASP A 410 5.52 6.79 -20.27
N ILE A 411 4.85 5.78 -19.71
CA ILE A 411 4.84 5.51 -18.27
C ILE A 411 6.02 4.61 -17.92
N ALA A 412 7.20 5.19 -17.70
CA ALA A 412 8.46 4.50 -17.44
C ALA A 412 8.47 3.79 -16.07
N THR A 413 7.71 2.71 -15.96
CA THR A 413 7.67 1.80 -14.81
C THR A 413 8.53 0.57 -15.11
N ILE A 414 9.28 0.09 -14.13
CA ILE A 414 10.09 -1.13 -14.23
C ILE A 414 9.32 -2.27 -13.58
N ALA A 415 8.83 -3.21 -14.38
CA ALA A 415 8.17 -4.41 -13.89
C ALA A 415 9.18 -5.56 -13.73
N ILE A 416 9.30 -6.13 -12.55
CA ILE A 416 10.11 -7.33 -12.28
C ILE A 416 9.15 -8.49 -12.11
N VAL A 417 9.17 -9.39 -13.09
CA VAL A 417 8.32 -10.57 -13.12
C VAL A 417 9.13 -11.79 -12.69
N MET A 418 8.82 -12.29 -11.49
CA MET A 418 9.47 -13.45 -10.88
C MET A 418 8.75 -14.71 -11.36
N ASP A 419 9.25 -15.30 -12.45
CA ASP A 419 8.68 -16.47 -13.09
C ASP A 419 9.20 -17.76 -12.48
N ASN A 420 8.34 -18.43 -11.72
CA ASN A 420 8.57 -19.78 -11.20
C ASN A 420 7.71 -20.84 -11.93
N GLY A 421 6.92 -20.46 -12.91
CA GLY A 421 6.02 -21.35 -13.66
C GLY A 421 4.88 -21.91 -12.84
N THR A 422 4.51 -21.26 -11.69
CA THR A 422 3.50 -21.79 -10.80
C THR A 422 2.68 -20.69 -10.12
N TRP A 423 1.49 -21.05 -9.66
CA TRP A 423 0.78 -20.34 -8.60
C TRP A 423 1.51 -20.61 -7.28
N GLY A 424 2.49 -19.80 -6.93
CA GLY A 424 3.42 -20.06 -5.85
C GLY A 424 2.77 -20.34 -4.48
N SER A 425 1.68 -19.65 -4.13
CA SER A 425 0.95 -19.92 -2.90
C SER A 425 0.28 -21.30 -2.94
N GLU A 426 -0.29 -21.69 -4.08
CA GLU A 426 -0.99 -22.96 -4.26
C GLU A 426 -0.01 -24.13 -4.25
N ILE A 427 1.14 -23.98 -4.91
CA ILE A 427 2.24 -24.97 -4.84
C ILE A 427 2.70 -25.15 -3.40
N ALA A 428 2.91 -24.05 -2.66
CA ALA A 428 3.34 -24.11 -1.27
C ALA A 428 2.33 -24.87 -0.39
N TYR A 429 1.02 -24.62 -0.54
CA TYR A 429 -0.01 -25.36 0.18
C TYR A 429 -0.03 -26.84 -0.18
N GLN A 430 0.01 -27.16 -1.46
CA GLN A 430 -0.04 -28.55 -1.93
C GLN A 430 1.22 -29.31 -1.54
N ARG A 431 2.38 -28.65 -1.51
CA ARG A 431 3.63 -29.21 -1.00
C ARG A 431 3.54 -29.52 0.49
N ASP A 432 3.13 -28.53 1.30
CA ASP A 432 3.28 -28.58 2.76
C ASP A 432 2.12 -29.34 3.45
N PHE A 433 0.94 -29.42 2.84
CA PHE A 433 -0.27 -29.96 3.47
C PHE A 433 -0.99 -31.07 2.70
N TYR A 434 -0.62 -31.31 1.43
CA TYR A 434 -1.29 -32.29 0.57
C TYR A 434 -0.33 -33.27 -0.08
N ASN A 435 0.79 -33.58 0.61
CA ASN A 435 1.78 -34.57 0.18
C ASN A 435 2.26 -34.37 -1.28
N ARG A 436 2.48 -33.10 -1.68
CA ARG A 436 2.93 -32.71 -3.02
C ARG A 436 1.98 -33.15 -4.14
N ARG A 437 0.69 -33.27 -3.86
CA ARG A 437 -0.34 -33.55 -4.89
C ARG A 437 -0.69 -32.27 -5.62
N TYR A 438 0.03 -31.95 -6.66
CA TYR A 438 -0.11 -30.71 -7.42
C TYR A 438 -1.26 -30.79 -8.42
N ILE A 439 -2.27 -29.94 -8.26
CA ILE A 439 -3.45 -29.84 -9.15
C ILE A 439 -3.70 -28.37 -9.46
N GLY A 440 -3.75 -28.01 -10.76
CA GLY A 440 -4.08 -26.66 -11.22
C GLY A 440 -3.12 -25.56 -10.76
N ALA A 441 -1.91 -25.93 -10.32
CA ALA A 441 -0.96 -24.98 -9.73
C ALA A 441 0.22 -24.61 -10.66
N HIS A 442 0.33 -25.27 -11.81
CA HIS A 442 1.34 -24.93 -12.82
C HIS A 442 0.81 -23.87 -13.78
N VAL A 443 1.64 -22.93 -14.13
CA VAL A 443 1.36 -21.83 -15.07
C VAL A 443 2.37 -21.92 -16.22
N HIS A 444 1.88 -21.76 -17.44
CA HIS A 444 2.74 -21.60 -18.61
C HIS A 444 2.79 -20.11 -18.98
N SER A 445 3.89 -19.48 -18.67
CA SER A 445 4.10 -18.05 -18.91
C SER A 445 4.90 -17.81 -20.20
N PRO A 446 4.49 -16.86 -21.06
CA PRO A 446 5.32 -16.44 -22.18
C PRO A 446 6.56 -15.69 -21.70
N ARG A 447 7.50 -15.46 -22.59
CA ARG A 447 8.61 -14.55 -22.37
C ARG A 447 8.09 -13.11 -22.33
N PHE A 448 7.71 -12.63 -21.16
CA PHE A 448 7.10 -11.31 -20.97
C PHE A 448 8.05 -10.15 -21.38
N ASP A 449 9.35 -10.35 -21.28
CA ASP A 449 10.35 -9.41 -21.78
C ASP A 449 10.28 -9.26 -23.31
N GLU A 450 10.07 -10.35 -24.04
CA GLU A 450 9.89 -10.30 -25.50
C GLU A 450 8.55 -9.64 -25.86
N VAL A 451 7.48 -9.93 -25.12
CA VAL A 451 6.19 -9.27 -25.33
C VAL A 451 6.31 -7.76 -25.11
N MET A 452 7.06 -7.32 -24.09
CA MET A 452 7.31 -5.90 -23.85
C MET A 452 8.04 -5.23 -25.02
N LYS A 453 9.02 -5.91 -25.61
CA LYS A 453 9.72 -5.43 -26.81
C LYS A 453 8.77 -5.29 -28.00
N LEU A 454 7.87 -6.26 -28.20
CA LEU A 454 6.85 -6.19 -29.24
C LEU A 454 5.89 -5.00 -29.04
N CYS A 455 5.62 -4.60 -27.80
CA CYS A 455 4.85 -3.40 -27.49
C CYS A 455 5.65 -2.10 -27.71
N GLY A 456 6.98 -2.16 -27.92
CA GLY A 456 7.86 -1.01 -28.10
C GLY A 456 8.58 -0.53 -26.83
N GLY A 457 8.46 -1.25 -25.73
CA GLY A 457 9.20 -1.02 -24.49
C GLY A 457 10.50 -1.83 -24.42
N ASN A 458 11.13 -1.85 -23.25
CA ASN A 458 12.37 -2.57 -22.98
C ASN A 458 12.10 -3.90 -22.26
N GLY A 459 12.76 -4.95 -22.72
CA GLY A 459 12.66 -6.27 -22.12
C GLY A 459 14.04 -6.85 -21.79
N TYR A 460 14.16 -7.40 -20.59
CA TYR A 460 15.38 -8.04 -20.09
C TYR A 460 15.05 -9.43 -19.55
N PHE A 461 15.87 -10.42 -19.87
CA PHE A 461 15.73 -11.77 -19.37
C PHE A 461 16.89 -12.11 -18.44
N VAL A 462 16.57 -12.54 -17.23
CA VAL A 462 17.53 -12.78 -16.15
C VAL A 462 17.45 -14.21 -15.65
N THR A 463 18.60 -14.89 -15.66
CA THR A 463 18.76 -16.25 -15.14
C THR A 463 19.98 -16.39 -14.21
N GLU A 464 20.80 -15.33 -14.10
CA GLU A 464 22.05 -15.33 -13.36
C GLU A 464 22.04 -14.30 -12.23
N PRO A 465 22.72 -14.55 -11.09
CA PRO A 465 22.96 -13.55 -10.07
C PRO A 465 23.64 -12.29 -10.66
N GLY A 466 23.25 -11.12 -10.15
CA GLY A 466 23.70 -9.83 -10.66
C GLY A 466 22.83 -9.26 -11.79
N GLY A 467 22.19 -10.13 -12.56
CA GLY A 467 21.42 -9.75 -13.73
C GLY A 467 20.23 -8.84 -13.45
N THR A 468 19.55 -9.00 -12.30
CA THR A 468 18.44 -8.10 -11.93
C THR A 468 18.95 -6.69 -11.64
N ALA A 469 20.06 -6.58 -10.92
CA ALA A 469 20.69 -5.29 -10.62
C ALA A 469 21.10 -4.55 -11.89
N ASP A 470 21.72 -5.25 -12.83
CA ASP A 470 22.16 -4.67 -14.10
C ASP A 470 20.98 -4.25 -14.98
N ALA A 471 19.96 -5.10 -15.09
CA ALA A 471 18.74 -4.79 -15.83
C ALA A 471 18.00 -3.56 -15.24
N VAL A 472 17.92 -3.45 -13.91
CA VAL A 472 17.31 -2.28 -13.24
C VAL A 472 18.11 -1.01 -13.53
N ARG A 473 19.44 -1.04 -13.44
CA ARG A 473 20.30 0.11 -13.79
C ARG A 473 20.09 0.54 -15.23
N GLN A 474 20.05 -0.43 -16.15
CA GLN A 474 19.86 -0.14 -17.56
C GLN A 474 18.47 0.43 -17.83
N ALA A 475 17.40 -0.14 -17.27
CA ALA A 475 16.04 0.35 -17.41
C ALA A 475 15.89 1.79 -16.87
N MET A 476 16.51 2.10 -15.73
CA MET A 476 16.54 3.47 -15.20
C MET A 476 17.25 4.45 -16.11
N LYS A 477 18.37 4.03 -16.71
CA LYS A 477 19.15 4.87 -17.65
C LYS A 477 18.37 5.16 -18.92
N GLU A 478 17.66 4.17 -19.44
CA GLU A 478 16.90 4.29 -20.70
C GLU A 478 15.59 5.06 -20.52
N GLY A 479 15.02 5.08 -19.30
CA GLY A 479 13.84 5.87 -18.97
C GLY A 479 12.57 5.48 -19.75
N LYS A 480 12.49 4.25 -20.24
CA LYS A 480 11.34 3.69 -20.94
C LYS A 480 10.59 2.66 -20.09
N PRO A 481 9.31 2.36 -20.39
CA PRO A 481 8.63 1.22 -19.79
C PRO A 481 9.43 -0.07 -19.99
N ALA A 482 9.63 -0.83 -18.92
CA ALA A 482 10.50 -2.00 -18.95
C ALA A 482 9.90 -3.20 -18.21
N VAL A 483 10.15 -4.40 -18.76
CA VAL A 483 9.88 -5.69 -18.10
C VAL A 483 11.20 -6.43 -17.92
N ILE A 484 11.51 -6.78 -16.69
CA ILE A 484 12.61 -7.65 -16.30
C ILE A 484 12.00 -9.01 -15.94
N HIS A 485 12.14 -9.98 -16.81
CA HIS A 485 11.66 -11.34 -16.63
C HIS A 485 12.75 -12.18 -15.96
N VAL A 486 12.52 -12.59 -14.71
CA VAL A 486 13.51 -13.31 -13.92
C VAL A 486 13.04 -14.74 -13.65
N LYS A 487 13.82 -15.73 -14.04
CA LYS A 487 13.55 -17.14 -13.70
C LYS A 487 13.94 -17.42 -12.27
N VAL A 488 12.96 -17.84 -11.47
CA VAL A 488 13.16 -18.12 -10.05
C VAL A 488 12.82 -19.57 -9.68
N ASP A 489 13.41 -20.04 -8.59
CA ASP A 489 13.24 -21.40 -8.10
C ASP A 489 11.75 -21.65 -7.70
N PRO A 490 11.07 -22.63 -8.32
CA PRO A 490 9.69 -22.98 -8.02
C PRO A 490 9.50 -23.56 -6.62
N GLU A 491 10.52 -24.13 -5.99
CA GLU A 491 10.47 -24.68 -4.64
C GLU A 491 10.70 -23.60 -3.55
N ALA A 492 11.26 -22.44 -3.91
CA ALA A 492 11.51 -21.32 -3.01
C ALA A 492 10.25 -20.50 -2.72
N VAL A 493 9.17 -21.17 -2.35
CA VAL A 493 7.84 -20.59 -2.06
C VAL A 493 7.45 -20.83 -0.60
N ILE A 494 6.59 -19.94 -0.07
CA ILE A 494 6.16 -19.95 1.32
C ILE A 494 4.64 -20.17 1.40
N SER A 495 4.21 -21.07 2.27
CA SER A 495 2.79 -21.25 2.62
C SER A 495 2.31 -20.14 3.55
N PHE A 496 1.22 -19.50 3.19
CA PHE A 496 0.65 -18.39 3.97
C PHE A 496 -0.13 -18.85 5.22
N ARG A 497 -0.80 -20.01 5.15
CA ARG A 497 -1.74 -20.51 6.18
C ARG A 497 -1.20 -21.71 6.96
N THR A 498 0.07 -21.71 7.29
CA THR A 498 0.72 -22.83 8.00
C THR A 498 0.04 -23.20 9.30
N ASP A 499 -0.54 -22.24 10.00
CA ASP A 499 -1.22 -22.40 11.28
C ASP A 499 -2.65 -22.96 11.17
N ALA A 500 -3.40 -22.58 10.13
CA ALA A 500 -4.80 -22.98 9.96
C ALA A 500 -4.96 -24.47 9.62
N LEU A 501 -3.98 -25.06 8.93
CA LEU A 501 -4.03 -26.44 8.44
C LEU A 501 -3.39 -27.46 9.41
N LYS A 502 -2.44 -27.04 10.23
CA LYS A 502 -1.82 -27.90 11.28
C LYS A 502 -2.78 -28.36 12.38
N LYS A 503 -3.93 -27.69 12.52
CA LYS A 503 -4.95 -28.03 13.53
C LYS A 503 -6.02 -29.02 13.02
N ARG A 504 -5.90 -29.53 11.79
CA ARG A 504 -6.85 -30.48 11.19
C ARG A 504 -6.29 -31.90 11.03
N GLY A 505 -5.10 -32.14 11.55
CA GLY A 505 -4.47 -33.46 11.58
C GLY A 505 -4.57 -34.12 12.94
#